data_a5300baa4707080f55506e2de2969de6
#
_entry.id   a5300baa4707080f55506e2de2969de6
#
_cell.length_a   1.000
_cell.length_b   1.000
_cell.length_c   1.000
_cell.angle_alpha   90.00
_cell.angle_beta   90.00
_cell.angle_gamma   90.00
#
_symmetry.space_group_name_H-M   'P 1'
#
loop_
_entity.id
_entity.type
_entity.pdbx_description
1 polymer ?
#
loop_
_entity_poly.entity_id
_entity_poly.type
_entity_poly.pdbx_seq_one_letter_code
_entity_poly.pdbx_strand_id
1 'polypeptide(L)'
;MAENKNRISIQVGLSGYSFKIEDSENASSSGWMGPESVFTVKELQRRYDSVDVAVFTPYCTLVPQNFYRPESAKSQLQDVSRLPEGAVVESVQVPEFGAVLVYSNSIGGTLHKVIAESVLMPDGNKAKPLPEMYYMLSDVLNISDYNRILASYMDGILHLVIAQGKTLLLCNTFKAPDFTTAEYFIFMVMKKLQLNPEMSSITFRTPLNEEQEMSLYRYFKSVDTI
;
A
#
# COMPACT_ATOMS: atom_id res chain seq x y z
N MET A 1 -8.56 -3.97 29.41
CA MET A 1 -7.44 -3.04 29.24
C MET A 1 -6.90 -3.31 27.87
N ALA A 2 -7.00 -2.36 26.94
CA ALA A 2 -6.36 -2.52 25.64
C ALA A 2 -4.84 -2.52 25.89
N GLU A 3 -4.16 -3.62 25.56
CA GLU A 3 -2.69 -3.64 25.56
C GLU A 3 -2.20 -2.58 24.60
N ASN A 4 -1.47 -1.66 25.14
CA ASN A 4 -0.81 -0.58 24.40
C ASN A 4 0.29 -1.21 23.54
N LYS A 5 -0.04 -1.54 22.28
CA LYS A 5 0.87 -2.19 21.35
C LYS A 5 1.71 -1.15 20.63
N ASN A 6 3.01 -1.23 20.83
CA ASN A 6 3.98 -0.49 20.03
C ASN A 6 4.08 -1.12 18.63
N ARG A 7 3.63 -0.38 17.60
CA ARG A 7 3.57 -0.85 16.20
C ARG A 7 4.44 0.01 15.31
N ILE A 8 5.11 -0.61 14.35
CA ILE A 8 5.76 0.06 13.25
C ILE A 8 5.19 -0.42 11.91
N SER A 9 4.81 0.51 11.06
CA SER A 9 4.37 0.26 9.67
C SER A 9 5.37 0.88 8.73
N ILE A 10 5.99 0.09 7.86
CA ILE A 10 7.08 0.50 6.98
C ILE A 10 6.62 0.33 5.54
N GLN A 11 6.68 1.41 4.76
CA GLN A 11 6.45 1.40 3.32
C GLN A 11 7.80 1.39 2.59
N VAL A 12 7.98 0.47 1.64
CA VAL A 12 9.25 0.25 0.96
C VAL A 12 9.07 0.27 -0.55
N GLY A 13 9.76 1.16 -1.22
CA GLY A 13 9.86 1.24 -2.68
C GLY A 13 11.26 0.91 -3.20
N LEU A 14 11.51 1.23 -4.46
CA LEU A 14 12.83 1.09 -5.08
C LEU A 14 13.78 2.21 -4.64
N SER A 15 13.26 3.43 -4.50
CA SER A 15 14.05 4.63 -4.18
C SER A 15 14.31 4.81 -2.69
N GLY A 16 13.60 4.07 -1.80
CA GLY A 16 13.75 4.22 -0.36
C GLY A 16 12.58 3.63 0.42
N TYR A 17 12.34 4.20 1.59
CA TYR A 17 11.30 3.76 2.51
C TYR A 17 10.80 4.90 3.39
N SER A 18 9.63 4.70 3.99
CA SER A 18 9.12 5.53 5.08
C SER A 18 8.55 4.63 6.17
N PHE A 19 8.40 5.14 7.38
CA PHE A 19 7.75 4.40 8.45
C PHE A 19 6.87 5.30 9.32
N LYS A 20 5.86 4.68 9.91
CA LYS A 20 5.05 5.24 10.99
C LYS A 20 5.21 4.38 12.24
N ILE A 21 5.35 5.01 13.38
CA ILE A 21 5.35 4.36 14.69
C ILE A 21 4.11 4.85 15.42
N GLU A 22 3.35 3.91 15.92
CA GLU A 22 2.21 4.14 16.79
C GLU A 22 2.50 3.48 18.14
N ASP A 23 2.66 4.31 19.16
CA ASP A 23 2.68 3.87 20.55
C ASP A 23 1.50 4.48 21.31
N SER A 24 1.36 4.15 22.59
CA SER A 24 0.22 4.57 23.42
C SER A 24 -0.02 6.07 23.54
N GLU A 25 0.99 6.87 23.29
CA GLU A 25 0.95 8.30 23.59
C GLU A 25 1.25 9.16 22.36
N ASN A 26 1.94 8.60 21.34
CA ASN A 26 2.40 9.36 20.21
C ASN A 26 2.35 8.54 18.90
N ALA A 27 1.97 9.22 17.83
CA ALA A 27 2.20 8.76 16.47
C ALA A 27 3.31 9.60 15.84
N SER A 28 4.30 8.97 15.23
CA SER A 28 5.38 9.65 14.53
C SER A 28 5.58 9.05 13.13
N SER A 29 5.96 9.90 12.17
CA SER A 29 6.25 9.52 10.80
C SER A 29 7.61 10.01 10.38
N SER A 30 8.36 9.18 9.66
CA SER A 30 9.72 9.53 9.20
C SER A 30 9.75 10.43 7.97
N GLY A 31 8.66 10.53 7.22
CA GLY A 31 8.75 10.94 5.82
C GLY A 31 9.53 9.92 4.98
N TRP A 32 9.83 10.27 3.71
CA TRP A 32 10.56 9.39 2.80
C TRP A 32 12.07 9.47 3.01
N MET A 33 12.75 8.33 3.10
CA MET A 33 14.19 8.19 3.39
C MET A 33 14.86 7.31 2.34
N GLY A 34 16.11 7.65 1.97
CA GLY A 34 16.91 6.83 1.06
C GLY A 34 17.36 5.50 1.68
N PRO A 35 17.70 4.51 0.84
CA PRO A 35 18.06 3.17 1.31
C PRO A 35 19.34 3.14 2.15
N GLU A 36 20.23 4.12 2.00
CA GLU A 36 21.48 4.25 2.75
C GLU A 36 21.28 4.46 4.25
N SER A 37 20.12 4.98 4.65
CA SER A 37 19.81 5.30 6.04
C SER A 37 19.33 4.09 6.87
N VAL A 38 19.02 2.95 6.25
CA VAL A 38 18.45 1.75 6.90
C VAL A 38 19.24 1.30 8.14
N PHE A 39 20.57 1.32 8.06
CA PHE A 39 21.41 0.86 9.17
C PHE A 39 21.71 1.92 10.24
N THR A 40 21.34 3.18 9.99
CA THR A 40 21.63 4.31 10.90
C THR A 40 20.38 4.79 11.66
N VAL A 41 19.20 4.44 11.18
CA VAL A 41 17.93 4.80 11.79
C VAL A 41 17.68 3.96 13.04
N LYS A 42 17.64 4.62 14.19
CA LYS A 42 17.50 3.95 15.50
C LYS A 42 16.16 3.24 15.67
N GLU A 43 15.13 3.78 15.05
CA GLU A 43 13.76 3.24 15.06
C GLU A 43 13.73 1.84 14.44
N LEU A 44 14.45 1.61 13.36
CA LEU A 44 14.51 0.28 12.72
C LEU A 44 15.32 -0.75 13.54
N GLN A 45 16.06 -0.30 14.56
CA GLN A 45 16.85 -1.19 15.44
C GLN A 45 16.10 -1.56 16.73
N ARG A 46 14.88 -1.03 16.92
CA ARG A 46 14.03 -1.37 18.07
C ARG A 46 13.18 -2.61 17.79
N ARG A 47 12.60 -3.16 18.85
CA ARG A 47 11.60 -4.23 18.74
C ARG A 47 10.21 -3.64 18.91
N TYR A 48 9.27 -4.16 18.13
CA TYR A 48 7.88 -3.71 18.09
C TYR A 48 6.95 -4.89 18.27
N ASP A 49 5.84 -4.70 19.00
CA ASP A 49 4.83 -5.75 19.20
C ASP A 49 4.16 -6.16 17.89
N SER A 50 4.11 -5.24 16.92
CA SER A 50 3.63 -5.48 15.57
C SER A 50 4.51 -4.75 14.55
N VAL A 51 4.91 -5.47 13.49
CA VAL A 51 5.73 -4.94 12.39
C VAL A 51 5.05 -5.25 11.07
N ASP A 52 4.70 -4.22 10.32
CA ASP A 52 4.17 -4.32 8.97
C ASP A 52 5.20 -3.81 7.97
N VAL A 53 5.44 -4.58 6.90
CA VAL A 53 6.33 -4.18 5.80
C VAL A 53 5.55 -4.22 4.50
N ALA A 54 5.18 -3.05 4.01
CA ALA A 54 4.43 -2.84 2.79
C ALA A 54 5.36 -2.58 1.61
N VAL A 55 5.30 -3.40 0.57
CA VAL A 55 6.18 -3.29 -0.62
C VAL A 55 5.43 -2.67 -1.78
N PHE A 56 5.97 -1.60 -2.33
CA PHE A 56 5.46 -0.97 -3.55
C PHE A 56 5.78 -1.82 -4.77
N THR A 57 4.88 -2.73 -5.10
CA THR A 57 5.00 -3.59 -6.27
C THR A 57 3.85 -3.35 -7.26
N PRO A 58 4.14 -3.22 -8.58
CA PRO A 58 3.10 -3.16 -9.60
C PRO A 58 2.50 -4.54 -9.91
N TYR A 59 3.08 -5.61 -9.35
CA TYR A 59 2.74 -6.99 -9.67
C TYR A 59 1.78 -7.54 -8.62
N CYS A 60 0.50 -7.17 -8.73
CA CYS A 60 -0.55 -7.72 -7.89
C CYS A 60 -1.89 -7.78 -8.64
N THR A 61 -2.70 -8.76 -8.29
CA THR A 61 -4.07 -8.90 -8.79
C THR A 61 -4.96 -9.54 -7.72
N LEU A 62 -6.21 -9.10 -7.65
CA LEU A 62 -7.18 -9.65 -6.72
C LEU A 62 -8.04 -10.69 -7.44
N VAL A 63 -8.02 -11.93 -6.96
CA VAL A 63 -8.76 -13.06 -7.53
C VAL A 63 -9.88 -13.45 -6.55
N PRO A 64 -11.15 -13.49 -6.97
CA PRO A 64 -12.22 -13.97 -6.10
C PRO A 64 -11.92 -15.39 -5.61
N GLN A 65 -12.19 -15.68 -4.34
CA GLN A 65 -11.84 -16.92 -3.66
C GLN A 65 -12.27 -18.17 -4.43
N ASN A 66 -13.47 -18.13 -5.05
CA ASN A 66 -14.03 -19.26 -5.79
C ASN A 66 -13.28 -19.59 -7.11
N PHE A 67 -12.54 -18.61 -7.66
CA PHE A 67 -11.75 -18.75 -8.89
C PHE A 67 -10.26 -18.93 -8.62
N TYR A 68 -9.83 -18.76 -7.39
CA TYR A 68 -8.43 -18.93 -7.02
C TYR A 68 -8.04 -20.41 -6.98
N ARG A 69 -6.90 -20.72 -7.59
CA ARG A 69 -6.22 -22.02 -7.52
C ARG A 69 -4.72 -21.77 -7.33
N PRO A 70 -4.07 -22.33 -6.31
CA PRO A 70 -2.64 -22.11 -6.05
C PRO A 70 -1.74 -22.39 -7.25
N GLU A 71 -2.05 -23.47 -7.99
CA GLU A 71 -1.33 -23.88 -9.21
C GLU A 71 -1.44 -22.89 -10.37
N SER A 72 -2.49 -22.08 -10.39
CA SER A 72 -2.76 -21.07 -11.42
C SER A 72 -2.31 -19.66 -11.01
N ALA A 73 -1.83 -19.46 -9.79
CA ALA A 73 -1.50 -18.12 -9.25
C ALA A 73 -0.54 -17.36 -10.18
N LYS A 74 0.49 -18.04 -10.69
CA LYS A 74 1.47 -17.41 -11.59
C LYS A 74 0.84 -17.00 -12.93
N SER A 75 0.04 -17.85 -13.54
CA SER A 75 -0.64 -17.52 -14.81
C SER A 75 -1.65 -16.40 -14.61
N GLN A 76 -2.46 -16.43 -13.54
CA GLN A 76 -3.41 -15.35 -13.21
C GLN A 76 -2.72 -13.99 -13.07
N LEU A 77 -1.53 -13.94 -12.46
CA LEU A 77 -0.77 -12.70 -12.36
C LEU A 77 -0.13 -12.30 -13.71
N GLN A 78 0.30 -13.26 -14.50
CA GLN A 78 0.87 -13.00 -15.83
C GLN A 78 -0.16 -12.50 -16.85
N ASP A 79 -1.44 -12.84 -16.68
CA ASP A 79 -2.52 -12.35 -17.54
C ASP A 79 -2.71 -10.82 -17.43
N VAL A 80 -2.34 -10.24 -16.30
CA VAL A 80 -2.50 -8.78 -16.02
C VAL A 80 -1.18 -8.03 -15.89
N SER A 81 -0.05 -8.73 -15.75
CA SER A 81 1.25 -8.10 -15.50
C SER A 81 2.40 -8.86 -16.17
N ARG A 82 3.31 -8.14 -16.80
CA ARG A 82 4.55 -8.73 -17.29
C ARG A 82 5.57 -8.86 -16.16
N LEU A 83 5.72 -10.07 -15.64
CA LEU A 83 6.65 -10.35 -14.54
C LEU A 83 8.11 -10.35 -15.00
N PRO A 84 9.05 -9.93 -14.13
CA PRO A 84 10.49 -10.13 -14.33
C PRO A 84 10.84 -11.61 -14.43
N GLU A 85 11.94 -11.91 -15.09
CA GLU A 85 12.50 -13.26 -15.10
C GLU A 85 12.86 -13.72 -13.69
N GLY A 86 12.51 -14.95 -13.34
CA GLY A 86 12.74 -15.50 -12.00
C GLY A 86 11.82 -14.94 -10.90
N ALA A 87 10.80 -14.16 -11.24
CA ALA A 87 9.88 -13.62 -10.25
C ALA A 87 9.17 -14.73 -9.45
N VAL A 88 9.21 -14.59 -8.13
CA VAL A 88 8.49 -15.45 -7.20
C VAL A 88 7.08 -14.89 -7.05
N VAL A 89 6.07 -15.74 -7.25
CA VAL A 89 4.66 -15.40 -7.09
C VAL A 89 4.16 -16.00 -5.78
N GLU A 90 3.52 -15.19 -4.99
CA GLU A 90 2.93 -15.53 -3.70
C GLU A 90 1.45 -15.12 -3.67
N SER A 91 0.75 -15.52 -2.63
CA SER A 91 -0.63 -15.15 -2.41
C SER A 91 -0.92 -14.93 -0.93
N VAL A 92 -1.91 -14.08 -0.66
CA VAL A 92 -2.43 -13.82 0.68
C VAL A 92 -3.94 -13.69 0.62
N GLN A 93 -4.62 -14.24 1.62
CA GLN A 93 -6.08 -14.15 1.74
C GLN A 93 -6.50 -12.71 2.08
N VAL A 94 -7.62 -12.28 1.49
CA VAL A 94 -8.29 -11.01 1.78
C VAL A 94 -9.76 -11.33 2.11
N PRO A 95 -10.01 -11.83 3.31
CA PRO A 95 -11.34 -12.34 3.71
C PRO A 95 -12.44 -11.30 3.62
N GLU A 96 -12.11 -10.04 3.89
CA GLU A 96 -13.04 -8.90 3.89
C GLU A 96 -13.73 -8.72 2.54
N PHE A 97 -13.07 -9.14 1.45
CA PHE A 97 -13.59 -9.08 0.08
C PHE A 97 -13.84 -10.47 -0.52
N GLY A 98 -13.71 -11.56 0.27
CA GLY A 98 -13.87 -12.92 -0.22
C GLY A 98 -12.91 -13.25 -1.38
N ALA A 99 -11.68 -12.78 -1.29
CA ALA A 99 -10.70 -12.83 -2.38
C ALA A 99 -9.32 -13.25 -1.89
N VAL A 100 -8.44 -13.51 -2.87
CA VAL A 100 -7.02 -13.79 -2.67
C VAL A 100 -6.23 -12.75 -3.47
N LEU A 101 -5.32 -12.05 -2.83
CA LEU A 101 -4.37 -11.18 -3.48
C LEU A 101 -3.17 -12.02 -3.95
N VAL A 102 -3.01 -12.14 -5.26
CA VAL A 102 -1.86 -12.79 -5.89
C VAL A 102 -0.85 -11.71 -6.26
N TYR A 103 0.41 -11.88 -5.89
CA TYR A 103 1.41 -10.82 -6.03
C TYR A 103 2.82 -11.35 -6.23
N SER A 104 3.72 -10.46 -6.62
CA SER A 104 5.16 -10.68 -6.59
C SER A 104 5.89 -9.45 -6.04
N ASN A 105 6.71 -9.65 -5.04
CA ASN A 105 7.61 -8.62 -4.50
C ASN A 105 8.96 -8.56 -5.23
N SER A 106 9.06 -9.17 -6.43
CA SER A 106 10.26 -9.15 -7.28
C SER A 106 10.36 -7.83 -8.05
N ILE A 107 10.61 -6.72 -7.32
CA ILE A 107 10.64 -5.35 -7.85
C ILE A 107 12.03 -4.90 -8.33
N GLY A 108 13.02 -5.82 -8.39
CA GLY A 108 14.38 -5.49 -8.79
C GLY A 108 15.31 -5.00 -7.68
N GLY A 109 14.77 -4.72 -6.48
CA GLY A 109 15.52 -4.31 -5.30
C GLY A 109 15.39 -5.31 -4.15
N THR A 110 16.30 -5.21 -3.17
CA THR A 110 16.31 -6.08 -1.98
C THR A 110 16.03 -5.33 -0.67
N LEU A 111 15.79 -4.03 -0.74
CA LEU A 111 15.59 -3.17 0.43
C LEU A 111 14.49 -3.70 1.37
N HIS A 112 13.37 -4.14 0.82
CA HIS A 112 12.27 -4.72 1.60
C HIS A 112 12.69 -5.98 2.39
N LYS A 113 13.61 -6.80 1.85
CA LYS A 113 14.14 -7.97 2.55
C LYS A 113 15.07 -7.56 3.69
N VAL A 114 15.95 -6.60 3.43
CA VAL A 114 16.86 -6.04 4.45
C VAL A 114 16.06 -5.46 5.61
N ILE A 115 15.03 -4.66 5.34
CA ILE A 115 14.18 -4.07 6.37
C ILE A 115 13.43 -5.15 7.15
N ALA A 116 12.81 -6.10 6.48
CA ALA A 116 12.08 -7.20 7.14
C ALA A 116 13.00 -8.09 8.00
N GLU A 117 14.29 -8.12 7.69
CA GLU A 117 15.29 -8.85 8.50
C GLU A 117 15.85 -8.03 9.66
N SER A 118 15.81 -6.71 9.56
CA SER A 118 16.37 -5.79 10.56
C SER A 118 15.39 -5.46 11.68
N VAL A 119 14.11 -5.32 11.35
CA VAL A 119 13.07 -4.95 12.33
C VAL A 119 12.41 -6.20 12.88
N LEU A 120 12.54 -6.41 14.18
CA LEU A 120 12.11 -7.64 14.83
C LEU A 120 10.98 -7.40 15.84
N MET A 121 10.13 -8.41 16.00
CA MET A 121 9.19 -8.52 17.11
C MET A 121 9.89 -8.93 18.41
N PRO A 122 9.27 -8.79 19.59
CA PRO A 122 9.88 -9.12 20.89
C PRO A 122 10.37 -10.56 20.99
N ASP A 123 9.66 -11.49 20.34
CA ASP A 123 10.00 -12.93 20.28
C ASP A 123 11.11 -13.25 19.27
N GLY A 124 11.63 -12.24 18.57
CA GLY A 124 12.64 -12.38 17.51
C GLY A 124 12.09 -12.78 16.15
N ASN A 125 10.77 -12.92 16.01
CA ASN A 125 10.15 -13.17 14.73
C ASN A 125 10.28 -11.96 13.78
N LYS A 126 10.27 -12.25 12.48
CA LYS A 126 10.38 -11.28 11.39
C LYS A 126 9.01 -11.07 10.73
N ALA A 127 8.74 -9.86 10.31
CA ALA A 127 7.55 -9.59 9.50
C ALA A 127 7.70 -10.16 8.09
N LYS A 128 6.60 -10.69 7.54
CA LYS A 128 6.54 -11.06 6.13
C LYS A 128 6.25 -9.80 5.32
N PRO A 129 7.11 -9.41 4.34
CA PRO A 129 6.79 -8.31 3.44
C PRO A 129 5.58 -8.65 2.57
N LEU A 130 4.53 -7.84 2.66
CA LEU A 130 3.33 -7.95 1.85
C LEU A 130 3.25 -6.77 0.87
N PRO A 131 2.53 -6.90 -0.25
CA PRO A 131 2.38 -5.77 -1.17
C PRO A 131 1.58 -4.63 -0.51
N GLU A 132 1.89 -3.39 -0.86
CA GLU A 132 1.15 -2.19 -0.40
C GLU A 132 -0.36 -2.34 -0.57
N MET A 133 -0.78 -2.94 -1.67
CA MET A 133 -2.19 -3.23 -1.98
C MET A 133 -2.90 -4.05 -0.90
N TYR A 134 -2.19 -4.95 -0.20
CA TYR A 134 -2.77 -5.76 0.88
C TYR A 134 -3.26 -4.86 2.04
N TYR A 135 -2.40 -3.95 2.46
CA TYR A 135 -2.73 -3.01 3.54
C TYR A 135 -3.82 -2.03 3.10
N MET A 136 -3.77 -1.56 1.85
CA MET A 136 -4.81 -0.67 1.31
C MET A 136 -6.20 -1.33 1.31
N LEU A 137 -6.29 -2.64 1.01
CA LEU A 137 -7.55 -3.37 1.06
C LEU A 137 -8.13 -3.47 2.48
N SER A 138 -7.26 -3.52 3.51
CA SER A 138 -7.69 -3.44 4.90
C SER A 138 -8.09 -2.02 5.30
N ASP A 139 -7.27 -1.04 4.95
CA ASP A 139 -7.43 0.34 5.41
C ASP A 139 -8.63 1.05 4.75
N VAL A 140 -8.95 0.72 3.50
CA VAL A 140 -10.11 1.30 2.80
C VAL A 140 -11.42 1.08 3.56
N LEU A 141 -11.53 0.00 4.32
CA LEU A 141 -12.71 -0.29 5.14
C LEU A 141 -12.83 0.59 6.40
N ASN A 142 -11.73 1.20 6.82
CA ASN A 142 -11.67 2.09 7.97
C ASN A 142 -11.97 3.55 7.63
N ILE A 143 -12.01 3.92 6.34
CA ILE A 143 -12.41 5.25 5.89
C ILE A 143 -13.90 5.44 6.18
N SER A 144 -14.25 6.56 6.83
CA SER A 144 -15.63 6.84 7.27
C SER A 144 -16.59 7.19 6.14
N ASP A 145 -16.08 7.74 5.04
CA ASP A 145 -16.87 8.15 3.90
C ASP A 145 -17.60 6.98 3.21
N TYR A 146 -18.73 7.26 2.59
CA TYR A 146 -19.44 6.26 1.78
C TYR A 146 -18.66 5.90 0.52
N ASN A 147 -18.16 6.91 -0.21
CA ASN A 147 -17.22 6.75 -1.33
C ASN A 147 -15.80 6.79 -0.77
N ARG A 148 -15.20 5.64 -0.63
CA ARG A 148 -13.86 5.45 -0.05
C ARG A 148 -12.85 5.39 -1.15
N ILE A 149 -12.04 6.42 -1.29
CA ILE A 149 -11.01 6.52 -2.33
C ILE A 149 -9.68 6.54 -1.61
N LEU A 150 -8.93 5.44 -1.72
CA LEU A 150 -7.63 5.26 -1.11
C LEU A 150 -6.57 5.12 -2.18
N ALA A 151 -5.58 5.98 -2.13
CA ALA A 151 -4.46 6.02 -3.07
C ALA A 151 -3.13 5.86 -2.33
N SER A 152 -2.14 5.37 -3.06
CA SER A 152 -0.74 5.31 -2.62
C SER A 152 0.13 5.51 -3.86
N TYR A 153 1.00 6.52 -3.84
CA TYR A 153 1.83 6.85 -5.00
C TYR A 153 3.30 6.89 -4.63
N MET A 154 4.12 6.09 -5.32
CA MET A 154 5.56 6.00 -5.08
C MET A 154 6.27 5.38 -6.28
N ASP A 155 7.48 5.86 -6.59
CA ASP A 155 8.36 5.29 -7.64
C ASP A 155 7.69 5.12 -9.00
N GLY A 156 6.80 6.07 -9.37
CA GLY A 156 6.08 6.00 -10.64
C GLY A 156 4.98 4.94 -10.68
N ILE A 157 4.51 4.48 -9.52
CA ILE A 157 3.42 3.51 -9.38
C ILE A 157 2.31 4.12 -8.52
N LEU A 158 1.11 4.17 -9.08
CA LEU A 158 -0.10 4.49 -8.35
C LEU A 158 -0.84 3.20 -8.00
N HIS A 159 -1.04 2.95 -6.72
CA HIS A 159 -2.01 1.98 -6.22
C HIS A 159 -3.32 2.71 -5.92
N LEU A 160 -4.44 2.18 -6.37
CA LEU A 160 -5.74 2.78 -6.17
C LEU A 160 -6.77 1.73 -5.77
N VAL A 161 -7.41 1.96 -4.63
CA VAL A 161 -8.51 1.16 -4.12
C VAL A 161 -9.72 2.06 -3.93
N ILE A 162 -10.85 1.68 -4.49
CA ILE A 162 -12.11 2.41 -4.36
C ILE A 162 -13.18 1.45 -3.88
N ALA A 163 -13.89 1.85 -2.83
CA ALA A 163 -15.04 1.11 -2.32
C ALA A 163 -16.24 2.03 -2.08
N GLN A 164 -17.43 1.49 -2.15
CA GLN A 164 -18.68 2.14 -1.76
C GLN A 164 -19.30 1.37 -0.60
N GLY A 165 -19.35 1.97 0.56
CA GLY A 165 -19.69 1.25 1.78
C GLY A 165 -18.74 0.04 1.96
N LYS A 166 -19.25 -1.18 1.86
CA LYS A 166 -18.46 -2.42 1.95
C LYS A 166 -18.16 -3.06 0.60
N THR A 167 -18.62 -2.47 -0.50
CA THR A 167 -18.45 -3.04 -1.85
C THR A 167 -17.21 -2.49 -2.49
N LEU A 168 -16.26 -3.36 -2.83
CA LEU A 168 -15.07 -3.00 -3.60
C LEU A 168 -15.47 -2.72 -5.05
N LEU A 169 -15.15 -1.52 -5.53
CA LEU A 169 -15.41 -1.11 -6.92
C LEU A 169 -14.16 -1.21 -7.80
N LEU A 170 -12.99 -0.94 -7.20
CA LEU A 170 -11.70 -1.00 -7.88
C LEU A 170 -10.60 -1.43 -6.91
N CYS A 171 -9.70 -2.26 -7.41
CA CYS A 171 -8.40 -2.56 -6.82
C CYS A 171 -7.41 -2.71 -7.98
N ASN A 172 -6.57 -1.71 -8.22
CA ASN A 172 -5.66 -1.72 -9.36
C ASN A 172 -4.38 -0.92 -9.12
N THR A 173 -3.36 -1.22 -9.92
CA THR A 173 -2.11 -0.47 -10.01
C THR A 173 -1.95 0.15 -11.38
N PHE A 174 -1.38 1.35 -11.44
CA PHE A 174 -1.12 2.09 -12.67
C PHE A 174 0.33 2.54 -12.71
N LYS A 175 0.95 2.45 -13.88
CA LYS A 175 2.24 3.09 -14.13
C LYS A 175 2.00 4.57 -14.35
N ALA A 176 2.52 5.40 -13.47
CA ALA A 176 2.35 6.85 -13.47
C ALA A 176 3.72 7.50 -13.22
N PRO A 177 4.49 7.81 -14.27
CA PRO A 177 5.87 8.28 -14.13
C PRO A 177 5.99 9.58 -13.36
N ASP A 178 4.92 10.37 -13.29
CA ASP A 178 4.80 11.59 -12.51
C ASP A 178 3.43 11.70 -11.83
N PHE A 179 3.30 12.62 -10.89
CA PHE A 179 2.09 12.78 -10.11
C PHE A 179 0.89 13.25 -10.95
N THR A 180 1.11 14.07 -11.97
CA THR A 180 0.05 14.51 -12.90
C THR A 180 -0.55 13.31 -13.64
N THR A 181 0.29 12.35 -14.03
CA THR A 181 -0.18 11.09 -14.62
C THR A 181 -0.96 10.24 -13.59
N ALA A 182 -0.56 10.25 -12.32
CA ALA A 182 -1.31 9.59 -11.26
C ALA A 182 -2.69 10.24 -11.07
N GLU A 183 -2.78 11.56 -11.01
CA GLU A 183 -4.04 12.30 -10.97
C GLU A 183 -4.95 11.97 -12.17
N TYR A 184 -4.37 11.91 -13.38
CA TYR A 184 -5.12 11.51 -14.57
C TYR A 184 -5.79 10.15 -14.39
N PHE A 185 -5.08 9.15 -13.87
CA PHE A 185 -5.67 7.83 -13.63
C PHE A 185 -6.73 7.86 -12.55
N ILE A 186 -6.54 8.61 -11.48
CA ILE A 186 -7.54 8.80 -10.42
C ILE A 186 -8.84 9.36 -11.02
N PHE A 187 -8.76 10.48 -11.76
CA PHE A 187 -9.94 11.10 -12.37
C PHE A 187 -10.58 10.25 -13.47
N MET A 188 -9.78 9.55 -14.26
CA MET A 188 -10.28 8.60 -15.26
C MET A 188 -11.12 7.49 -14.62
N VAL A 189 -10.64 6.93 -13.52
CA VAL A 189 -11.36 5.88 -12.78
C VAL A 189 -12.62 6.45 -12.14
N MET A 190 -12.53 7.58 -11.45
CA MET A 190 -13.69 8.24 -10.84
C MET A 190 -14.78 8.52 -11.88
N LYS A 191 -14.39 9.02 -13.06
CA LYS A 191 -15.34 9.23 -14.17
C LYS A 191 -16.01 7.93 -14.61
N LYS A 192 -15.24 6.84 -14.75
CA LYS A 192 -15.80 5.51 -15.11
C LYS A 192 -16.76 4.97 -14.06
N LEU A 193 -16.50 5.24 -12.79
CA LEU A 193 -17.34 4.82 -11.66
C LEU A 193 -18.46 5.84 -11.35
N GLN A 194 -18.57 6.91 -12.12
CA GLN A 194 -19.55 8.00 -11.93
C GLN A 194 -19.46 8.68 -10.55
N LEU A 195 -18.24 8.76 -10.02
CA LEU A 195 -17.95 9.46 -8.76
C LEU A 195 -17.60 10.92 -9.04
N ASN A 196 -18.19 11.83 -8.24
CA ASN A 196 -17.86 13.26 -8.34
C ASN A 196 -16.75 13.61 -7.34
N PRO A 197 -15.55 14.05 -7.82
CA PRO A 197 -14.46 14.46 -6.93
C PRO A 197 -14.84 15.57 -5.95
N GLU A 198 -15.60 16.59 -6.39
CA GLU A 198 -16.01 17.74 -5.56
C GLU A 198 -16.88 17.32 -4.35
N MET A 199 -17.50 16.14 -4.42
CA MET A 199 -18.32 15.58 -3.34
C MET A 199 -17.62 14.45 -2.59
N SER A 200 -16.39 14.13 -2.94
CA SER A 200 -15.64 12.99 -2.40
C SER A 200 -14.36 13.46 -1.73
N SER A 201 -14.00 12.76 -0.66
CA SER A 201 -12.65 12.86 -0.07
C SER A 201 -11.73 11.84 -0.74
N ILE A 202 -10.45 12.16 -0.83
CA ILE A 202 -9.40 11.21 -1.22
C ILE A 202 -8.41 11.05 -0.07
N THR A 203 -8.04 9.81 0.22
CA THR A 203 -7.09 9.48 1.28
C THR A 203 -5.82 8.90 0.67
N PHE A 204 -4.67 9.37 1.12
CA PHE A 204 -3.37 8.82 0.73
C PHE A 204 -2.71 8.08 1.90
N ARG A 205 -2.09 6.93 1.60
CA ARG A 205 -1.23 6.22 2.56
C ARG A 205 0.22 6.67 2.48
N THR A 206 0.65 7.20 1.34
CA THR A 206 1.97 7.80 1.18
C THR A 206 1.93 9.29 1.53
N PRO A 207 3.01 9.83 2.11
CA PRO A 207 3.10 11.26 2.33
C PRO A 207 3.03 12.00 0.98
N LEU A 208 2.25 13.08 0.96
CA LEU A 208 2.18 14.03 -0.14
C LEU A 208 3.09 15.23 0.18
N ASN A 209 3.69 15.81 -0.86
CA ASN A 209 4.29 17.13 -0.72
C ASN A 209 3.23 18.23 -0.92
N GLU A 210 3.57 19.48 -0.57
CA GLU A 210 2.64 20.61 -0.64
C GLU A 210 2.05 20.83 -2.04
N GLU A 211 2.84 20.63 -3.10
CA GLU A 211 2.40 20.80 -4.48
C GLU A 211 1.36 19.74 -4.88
N GLN A 212 1.61 18.49 -4.50
CA GLN A 212 0.70 17.37 -4.75
C GLN A 212 -0.63 17.54 -3.99
N GLU A 213 -0.54 17.92 -2.72
CA GLU A 213 -1.70 18.16 -1.88
C GLU A 213 -2.54 19.32 -2.43
N MET A 214 -1.91 20.44 -2.77
CA MET A 214 -2.57 21.60 -3.35
C MET A 214 -3.21 21.29 -4.71
N SER A 215 -2.60 20.42 -5.52
CA SER A 215 -3.19 19.99 -6.79
C SER A 215 -4.49 19.23 -6.59
N LEU A 216 -4.52 18.30 -5.64
CA LEU A 216 -5.70 17.52 -5.31
C LEU A 216 -6.82 18.36 -4.69
N TYR A 217 -6.50 19.33 -3.81
CA TYR A 217 -7.49 20.23 -3.18
C TYR A 217 -8.28 21.09 -4.19
N ARG A 218 -7.79 21.23 -5.42
CA ARG A 218 -8.55 21.93 -6.48
C ARG A 218 -9.79 21.16 -6.93
N TYR A 219 -9.83 19.88 -6.70
CA TYR A 219 -10.83 18.97 -7.25
C TYR A 219 -11.60 18.20 -6.19
N PHE A 220 -10.95 17.83 -5.09
CA PHE A 220 -11.56 17.03 -4.04
C PHE A 220 -12.11 17.87 -2.90
N LYS A 221 -13.19 17.36 -2.28
CA LYS A 221 -13.79 17.97 -1.09
C LYS A 221 -12.77 18.05 0.06
N SER A 222 -12.01 16.98 0.29
CA SER A 222 -10.88 16.93 1.22
C SER A 222 -9.80 15.98 0.72
N VAL A 223 -8.58 16.22 1.18
CA VAL A 223 -7.40 15.37 0.96
C VAL A 223 -6.88 14.98 2.34
N ASP A 224 -6.92 13.69 2.62
CA ASP A 224 -6.55 13.13 3.92
C ASP A 224 -5.32 12.22 3.79
N THR A 225 -4.56 12.06 4.87
CA THR A 225 -3.41 11.14 4.93
C THR A 225 -3.55 10.21 6.13
N ILE A 226 -3.27 8.92 5.95
CA ILE A 226 -3.32 7.89 7.01
C ILE A 226 -1.98 7.19 7.21
#